data_9019767b23610a138ca39326a4eddb59
#
_entry.id   9019767b23610a138ca39326a4eddb59
#
_cell.length_a   1.000
_cell.length_b   1.000
_cell.length_c   1.000
_cell.angle_alpha   90.00
_cell.angle_beta   90.00
_cell.angle_gamma   90.00
#
_symmetry.space_group_name_H-M   'P 1'
#
loop_
_entity.id
_entity.type
_entity.pdbx_description
1 polymer ?
#
loop_
_entity_poly.entity_id
_entity_poly.type
_entity_poly.pdbx_seq_one_letter_code
_entity_poly.pdbx_strand_id
1 'polypeptide(L)'
;MLRNWILKILLIRRNTLYSYLKIQIYDEEGDLLNTYTLGIDIGSTTVKIAILDENEKLLFADYERHFANIQETLADLLEKAHAQLGEMTLSPVITGSGGLTLANHLEIPFVQEVIAVSTSLQKIAPQTDVAIELGGEDAKIIYFEGGNIEQRMNGICAGGTGSFIDQMASLLQTDATGLNEYAKNYKALYPIAARCGVFAKTDIQPLINEGATKEDLSASIFQAVVNQTISGLACGKPIRGHVAFLGGPLHFLSELKTAFIRTLKLDDEHTIVPENSHLFAAIGSALNAKEDVKVSLIELKDRLRHSIKLDFEVERMEPLFATEQDYEEFNKRQSSYKVTTGDLASYKGNCYLGIDAGSTTTKTALVGEDGSLLYSFYSNNNGSPLKTAIRSIQEIYTKLPKKAKIAYACSTGYGEALIKAALLLDEGEVETVSHYYAAAFFDPEVDCILDIGGQDMKCIKI
;
A
#
# COMPACT_ATOMS: atom_id res chain seq x y z
N MET A 1 1.07 51.58 20.31
CA MET A 1 -0.10 52.34 19.82
C MET A 1 -1.22 51.31 19.62
N LEU A 2 -2.18 51.31 20.51
CA LEU A 2 -3.37 50.45 20.46
C LEU A 2 -4.25 50.92 19.28
N ARG A 3 -4.41 50.09 18.24
CA ARG A 3 -5.39 50.35 17.19
C ARG A 3 -6.78 49.92 17.69
N ASN A 4 -7.70 50.86 17.65
CA ASN A 4 -9.10 50.68 18.01
C ASN A 4 -9.81 49.79 16.99
N TRP A 5 -10.20 48.60 17.43
CA TRP A 5 -11.15 47.79 16.71
C TRP A 5 -12.58 48.24 17.06
N ILE A 6 -13.32 48.71 16.08
CA ILE A 6 -14.75 49.05 16.26
C ILE A 6 -15.57 47.81 15.91
N LEU A 7 -16.02 47.10 16.91
CA LEU A 7 -17.01 46.03 16.77
C LEU A 7 -18.39 46.64 16.57
N LYS A 8 -18.99 46.57 15.39
CA LYS A 8 -20.42 46.84 15.22
C LYS A 8 -21.19 45.53 15.37
N ILE A 9 -21.83 45.34 16.52
CA ILE A 9 -22.75 44.24 16.77
C ILE A 9 -24.15 44.65 16.30
N LEU A 10 -24.63 44.03 15.21
CA LEU A 10 -26.02 44.13 14.76
C LEU A 10 -26.83 42.96 15.36
N LEU A 11 -27.59 43.25 16.42
CA LEU A 11 -28.55 42.30 17.02
C LEU A 11 -29.79 42.20 16.11
N ILE A 12 -29.92 41.09 15.38
CA ILE A 12 -31.17 40.71 14.73
C ILE A 12 -31.94 39.76 15.68
N ARG A 13 -32.96 40.30 16.35
CA ARG A 13 -33.92 39.48 17.11
C ARG A 13 -34.90 38.82 16.14
N ARG A 14 -34.88 37.48 16.05
CA ARG A 14 -36.03 36.68 15.64
C ARG A 14 -36.32 35.63 16.71
N ASN A 15 -37.59 35.65 17.17
CA ASN A 15 -38.12 34.72 18.16
C ASN A 15 -38.05 33.27 17.62
N THR A 16 -37.36 32.43 18.31
CA THR A 16 -37.69 31.09 18.79
C THR A 16 -36.38 30.32 19.08
N LEU A 17 -36.31 29.79 20.26
CA LEU A 17 -35.36 28.87 20.91
C LEU A 17 -34.12 28.41 20.07
N TYR A 18 -32.94 28.73 20.63
CA TYR A 18 -31.59 28.34 20.17
C TYR A 18 -31.14 28.90 18.80
N SER A 19 -30.94 30.22 18.76
CA SER A 19 -30.14 30.82 17.68
C SER A 19 -28.69 31.04 18.15
N TYR A 20 -27.77 30.38 17.51
CA TYR A 20 -26.33 30.74 17.55
C TYR A 20 -26.18 32.18 17.08
N LEU A 21 -25.46 33.00 17.86
CA LEU A 21 -25.08 34.35 17.42
C LEU A 21 -24.04 34.22 16.31
N LYS A 22 -24.41 34.48 15.05
CA LYS A 22 -23.41 34.66 13.97
C LYS A 22 -22.85 36.07 14.12
N ILE A 23 -21.59 36.19 14.51
CA ILE A 23 -20.85 37.45 14.51
C ILE A 23 -20.29 37.62 13.09
N GLN A 24 -20.80 38.60 12.34
CA GLN A 24 -20.20 38.97 11.05
C GLN A 24 -19.03 39.95 11.31
N ILE A 25 -17.85 39.57 10.90
CA ILE A 25 -16.64 40.38 11.01
C ILE A 25 -16.41 41.04 9.65
N TYR A 26 -16.24 42.36 9.66
CA TYR A 26 -15.93 43.14 8.46
C TYR A 26 -14.48 43.59 8.51
N ASP A 27 -13.83 43.66 7.35
CA ASP A 27 -12.48 44.24 7.22
C ASP A 27 -12.48 45.77 7.35
N GLU A 28 -11.30 46.41 7.21
CA GLU A 28 -11.15 47.87 7.30
C GLU A 28 -11.86 48.62 6.15
N GLU A 29 -12.20 47.91 5.05
CA GLU A 29 -12.91 48.45 3.88
C GLU A 29 -14.41 48.25 3.96
N GLY A 30 -14.88 47.47 4.94
CA GLY A 30 -16.32 47.21 5.22
C GLY A 30 -16.86 45.97 4.46
N ASP A 31 -15.98 45.16 3.93
CA ASP A 31 -16.38 43.89 3.30
C ASP A 31 -16.49 42.76 4.30
N LEU A 32 -17.43 41.86 4.06
CA LEU A 32 -17.69 40.69 4.89
C LEU A 32 -16.50 39.72 4.80
N LEU A 33 -15.77 39.55 5.89
CA LEU A 33 -14.71 38.53 5.96
C LEU A 33 -15.34 37.13 5.96
N ASN A 34 -15.41 36.52 4.79
CA ASN A 34 -15.82 35.12 4.66
C ASN A 34 -14.77 34.24 5.37
N THR A 35 -15.20 33.48 6.37
CA THR A 35 -14.31 32.56 7.09
C THR A 35 -14.42 31.18 6.48
N TYR A 36 -13.38 30.77 5.77
CA TYR A 36 -13.23 29.43 5.25
C TYR A 36 -12.49 28.54 6.24
N THR A 37 -12.81 27.26 6.27
CA THR A 37 -12.09 26.30 7.10
C THR A 37 -11.31 25.32 6.25
N LEU A 38 -10.12 24.95 6.71
CA LEU A 38 -9.23 23.98 6.03
C LEU A 38 -8.97 22.80 6.98
N GLY A 39 -9.38 21.62 6.56
CA GLY A 39 -8.97 20.38 7.21
C GLY A 39 -7.86 19.69 6.43
N ILE A 40 -6.85 19.27 7.16
CA ILE A 40 -5.68 18.55 6.62
C ILE A 40 -5.59 17.21 7.33
N ASP A 41 -5.58 16.12 6.56
CA ASP A 41 -5.37 14.77 7.09
C ASP A 41 -4.03 14.23 6.58
N ILE A 42 -3.10 14.03 7.51
CA ILE A 42 -1.78 13.43 7.25
C ILE A 42 -1.81 11.97 7.68
N GLY A 43 -2.24 11.12 6.77
CA GLY A 43 -2.21 9.66 6.99
C GLY A 43 -0.81 9.07 6.78
N SER A 44 -0.66 7.78 7.06
CA SER A 44 0.60 7.04 6.92
C SER A 44 1.12 6.97 5.48
N THR A 45 0.23 7.02 4.48
CA THR A 45 0.59 6.90 3.05
C THR A 45 0.08 8.06 2.20
N THR A 46 -0.82 8.89 2.71
CA THR A 46 -1.55 9.90 1.94
C THR A 46 -1.70 11.21 2.70
N VAL A 47 -1.74 12.31 1.95
CA VAL A 47 -2.17 13.63 2.41
C VAL A 47 -3.52 13.94 1.78
N LYS A 48 -4.45 14.48 2.55
CA LYS A 48 -5.76 14.91 2.09
C LYS A 48 -6.05 16.29 2.62
N ILE A 49 -6.71 17.12 1.83
CA ILE A 49 -7.19 18.42 2.26
C ILE A 49 -8.67 18.60 1.90
N ALA A 50 -9.38 19.36 2.71
CA ALA A 50 -10.76 19.77 2.45
C ALA A 50 -10.96 21.22 2.88
N ILE A 51 -11.50 22.05 1.99
CA ILE A 51 -11.84 23.46 2.27
C ILE A 51 -13.36 23.60 2.25
N LEU A 52 -13.91 24.12 3.34
CA LEU A 52 -15.35 24.37 3.46
C LEU A 52 -15.61 25.88 3.53
N ASP A 53 -16.77 26.29 3.01
CA ASP A 53 -17.28 27.64 3.17
C ASP A 53 -17.94 27.87 4.55
N GLU A 54 -18.42 29.06 4.77
CA GLU A 54 -19.14 29.47 6.00
C GLU A 54 -20.43 28.70 6.28
N ASN A 55 -20.98 28.01 5.27
CA ASN A 55 -22.14 27.15 5.37
C ASN A 55 -21.75 25.68 5.48
N GLU A 56 -20.46 25.38 5.70
CA GLU A 56 -19.88 24.04 5.80
C GLU A 56 -20.02 23.23 4.49
N LYS A 57 -20.14 23.92 3.35
CA LYS A 57 -20.17 23.31 2.03
C LYS A 57 -18.74 23.09 1.52
N LEU A 58 -18.48 21.92 0.98
CA LEU A 58 -17.19 21.57 0.39
C LEU A 58 -16.95 22.39 -0.89
N LEU A 59 -15.90 23.22 -0.88
CA LEU A 59 -15.47 24.04 -2.01
C LEU A 59 -14.33 23.38 -2.79
N PHE A 60 -13.41 22.75 -2.06
CA PHE A 60 -12.25 22.06 -2.62
C PHE A 60 -11.88 20.88 -1.75
N ALA A 61 -11.50 19.79 -2.38
CA ALA A 61 -10.86 18.66 -1.71
C ALA A 61 -9.95 17.93 -2.67
N ASP A 62 -8.85 17.42 -2.16
CA ASP A 62 -7.93 16.59 -2.95
C ASP A 62 -7.23 15.57 -2.07
N TYR A 63 -6.71 14.52 -2.70
CA TYR A 63 -6.16 13.33 -2.09
C TYR A 63 -4.93 12.87 -2.88
N GLU A 64 -3.75 12.83 -2.25
CA GLU A 64 -2.53 12.35 -2.87
C GLU A 64 -1.70 11.42 -1.99
N ARG A 65 -0.96 10.50 -2.62
CA ARG A 65 0.07 9.69 -1.94
C ARG A 65 1.34 10.50 -1.77
N HIS A 66 1.90 10.52 -0.56
CA HIS A 66 3.06 11.35 -0.25
C HIS A 66 4.41 10.65 -0.46
N PHE A 67 4.47 9.33 -0.58
CA PHE A 67 5.72 8.58 -0.78
C PHE A 67 6.87 9.06 0.14
N ALA A 68 6.57 9.30 1.41
CA ALA A 68 7.43 9.92 2.43
C ALA A 68 7.75 11.43 2.25
N ASN A 69 7.24 12.11 1.20
CA ASN A 69 7.43 13.55 0.95
C ASN A 69 6.20 14.35 1.40
N ILE A 70 5.85 14.26 2.68
CA ILE A 70 4.61 14.85 3.24
C ILE A 70 4.52 16.36 2.98
N GLN A 71 5.61 17.10 3.22
CA GLN A 71 5.64 18.57 3.07
C GLN A 71 5.42 19.01 1.64
N GLU A 72 6.13 18.40 0.70
CA GLU A 72 5.99 18.70 -0.73
C GLU A 72 4.57 18.38 -1.22
N THR A 73 4.04 17.19 -0.85
CA THR A 73 2.68 16.79 -1.22
C THR A 73 1.63 17.75 -0.67
N LEU A 74 1.75 18.18 0.60
CA LEU A 74 0.84 19.17 1.16
C LEU A 74 0.97 20.53 0.45
N ALA A 75 2.19 20.97 0.14
CA ALA A 75 2.41 22.22 -0.58
C ALA A 75 1.78 22.19 -1.98
N ASP A 76 1.88 21.06 -2.70
CA ASP A 76 1.26 20.86 -4.01
C ASP A 76 -0.28 20.89 -3.93
N LEU A 77 -0.86 20.26 -2.92
CA LEU A 77 -2.30 20.29 -2.69
C LEU A 77 -2.80 21.72 -2.39
N LEU A 78 -2.08 22.47 -1.56
CA LEU A 78 -2.40 23.86 -1.28
C LEU A 78 -2.21 24.76 -2.50
N GLU A 79 -1.22 24.48 -3.38
CA GLU A 79 -1.06 25.18 -4.66
C GLU A 79 -2.24 24.96 -5.59
N LYS A 80 -2.72 23.71 -5.69
CA LYS A 80 -3.93 23.39 -6.47
C LYS A 80 -5.16 24.13 -5.92
N ALA A 81 -5.33 24.15 -4.60
CA ALA A 81 -6.41 24.89 -3.96
C ALA A 81 -6.33 26.37 -4.27
N HIS A 82 -5.14 26.99 -4.16
CA HIS A 82 -4.90 28.39 -4.48
C HIS A 82 -5.17 28.70 -5.97
N ALA A 83 -4.74 27.82 -6.88
CA ALA A 83 -4.99 27.98 -8.30
C ALA A 83 -6.49 27.95 -8.67
N GLN A 84 -7.30 27.18 -7.93
CA GLN A 84 -8.73 27.04 -8.18
C GLN A 84 -9.58 28.09 -7.48
N LEU A 85 -9.25 28.44 -6.24
CA LEU A 85 -10.08 29.28 -5.36
C LEU A 85 -9.53 30.70 -5.19
N GLY A 86 -8.27 30.94 -5.57
CA GLY A 86 -7.56 32.20 -5.32
C GLY A 86 -7.02 32.31 -3.90
N GLU A 87 -6.53 33.51 -3.55
CA GLU A 87 -6.06 33.79 -2.20
C GLU A 87 -7.21 33.93 -1.23
N MET A 88 -7.11 33.28 -0.07
CA MET A 88 -8.13 33.31 0.96
C MET A 88 -7.55 33.14 2.36
N THR A 89 -8.26 33.63 3.35
CA THR A 89 -7.94 33.40 4.76
C THR A 89 -8.69 32.19 5.25
N LEU A 90 -7.97 31.25 5.87
CA LEU A 90 -8.47 29.97 6.31
C LEU A 90 -8.30 29.79 7.82
N SER A 91 -9.18 29.05 8.43
CA SER A 91 -9.00 28.47 9.77
C SER A 91 -8.57 27.01 9.61
N PRO A 92 -7.24 26.70 9.66
CA PRO A 92 -6.73 25.37 9.41
C PRO A 92 -6.75 24.49 10.65
N VAL A 93 -6.99 23.18 10.45
CA VAL A 93 -6.86 22.14 11.48
C VAL A 93 -6.23 20.90 10.86
N ILE A 94 -5.27 20.30 11.54
CA ILE A 94 -4.62 19.07 11.11
C ILE A 94 -5.14 17.87 11.92
N THR A 95 -5.20 16.71 11.25
CA THR A 95 -5.43 15.39 11.85
C THR A 95 -4.52 14.33 11.20
N GLY A 96 -4.68 13.08 11.59
CA GLY A 96 -3.97 11.94 11.04
C GLY A 96 -2.71 11.56 11.84
N SER A 97 -2.23 10.34 11.61
CA SER A 97 -1.12 9.74 12.38
C SER A 97 0.20 10.51 12.23
N GLY A 98 0.46 11.13 11.07
CA GLY A 98 1.61 12.01 10.81
C GLY A 98 1.39 13.48 11.12
N GLY A 99 0.18 13.86 11.55
CA GLY A 99 -0.25 15.25 11.60
C GLY A 99 0.31 16.07 12.77
N LEU A 100 0.56 15.45 13.93
CA LEU A 100 0.89 16.19 15.16
C LEU A 100 2.20 16.99 15.06
N THR A 101 3.24 16.39 14.51
CA THR A 101 4.54 17.08 14.31
C THR A 101 4.40 18.24 13.35
N LEU A 102 3.64 18.05 12.26
CA LEU A 102 3.41 19.09 11.27
C LEU A 102 2.52 20.22 11.82
N ALA A 103 1.52 19.90 12.64
CA ALA A 103 0.67 20.89 13.31
C ALA A 103 1.48 21.82 14.19
N ASN A 104 2.40 21.25 14.99
CA ASN A 104 3.32 22.03 15.83
C ASN A 104 4.26 22.91 15.00
N HIS A 105 4.79 22.40 13.89
CA HIS A 105 5.67 23.15 12.99
C HIS A 105 4.95 24.32 12.31
N LEU A 106 3.72 24.08 11.87
CA LEU A 106 2.90 25.08 11.20
C LEU A 106 2.17 26.03 12.17
N GLU A 107 2.27 25.78 13.48
CA GLU A 107 1.56 26.52 14.52
C GLU A 107 0.03 26.56 14.31
N ILE A 108 -0.53 25.40 13.94
CA ILE A 108 -1.97 25.25 13.72
C ILE A 108 -2.56 24.15 14.61
N PRO A 109 -3.86 24.20 14.95
CA PRO A 109 -4.50 23.22 15.83
C PRO A 109 -4.46 21.80 15.27
N PHE A 110 -4.36 20.83 16.19
CA PHE A 110 -4.49 19.40 15.90
C PHE A 110 -5.76 18.83 16.52
N VAL A 111 -6.46 17.98 15.79
CA VAL A 111 -7.61 17.19 16.27
C VAL A 111 -7.33 15.70 16.08
N GLN A 112 -7.74 14.90 17.05
CA GLN A 112 -7.63 13.44 16.92
C GLN A 112 -8.52 12.93 15.78
N GLU A 113 -8.02 11.99 15.01
CA GLU A 113 -8.69 11.47 13.80
C GLU A 113 -10.07 10.89 14.11
N VAL A 114 -10.24 10.18 15.25
CA VAL A 114 -11.55 9.66 15.67
C VAL A 114 -12.58 10.77 15.88
N ILE A 115 -12.14 11.91 16.40
CA ILE A 115 -13.03 13.07 16.58
C ILE A 115 -13.40 13.67 15.22
N ALA A 116 -12.42 13.85 14.34
CA ALA A 116 -12.65 14.36 13.00
C ALA A 116 -13.63 13.48 12.22
N VAL A 117 -13.36 12.17 12.12
CA VAL A 117 -14.22 11.22 11.40
C VAL A 117 -15.64 11.17 12.01
N SER A 118 -15.74 11.15 13.33
CA SER A 118 -17.04 11.15 14.01
C SER A 118 -17.84 12.43 13.75
N THR A 119 -17.19 13.59 13.70
CA THR A 119 -17.82 14.87 13.37
C THR A 119 -18.37 14.84 11.93
N SER A 120 -17.61 14.35 10.97
CA SER A 120 -18.07 14.17 9.59
C SER A 120 -19.28 13.24 9.51
N LEU A 121 -19.22 12.09 10.18
CA LEU A 121 -20.33 11.12 10.18
C LEU A 121 -21.61 11.69 10.80
N GLN A 122 -21.51 12.37 11.95
CA GLN A 122 -22.65 13.02 12.59
C GLN A 122 -23.32 14.08 11.70
N LYS A 123 -22.52 14.74 10.85
CA LYS A 123 -23.01 15.77 9.94
C LYS A 123 -23.60 15.19 8.65
N ILE A 124 -22.89 14.24 8.03
CA ILE A 124 -23.19 13.77 6.67
C ILE A 124 -24.04 12.50 6.67
N ALA A 125 -23.85 11.63 7.65
CA ALA A 125 -24.53 10.33 7.77
C ALA A 125 -24.93 10.05 9.23
N PRO A 126 -25.81 10.87 9.84
CA PRO A 126 -26.13 10.80 11.28
C PRO A 126 -26.80 9.49 11.70
N GLN A 127 -27.33 8.71 10.76
CA GLN A 127 -27.92 7.39 11.01
C GLN A 127 -26.89 6.27 11.20
N THR A 128 -25.57 6.56 11.09
CA THR A 128 -24.53 5.55 11.17
C THR A 128 -24.46 4.93 12.56
N ASP A 129 -24.61 3.60 12.65
CA ASP A 129 -24.43 2.83 13.88
C ASP A 129 -22.97 2.32 14.01
N VAL A 130 -22.36 1.94 12.87
CA VAL A 130 -20.98 1.45 12.82
C VAL A 130 -20.28 2.04 11.59
N ALA A 131 -19.04 2.48 11.75
CA ALA A 131 -18.20 2.84 10.61
C ALA A 131 -17.00 1.88 10.51
N ILE A 132 -16.72 1.41 9.29
CA ILE A 132 -15.51 0.67 8.95
C ILE A 132 -14.65 1.59 8.09
N GLU A 133 -13.46 1.91 8.59
CA GLU A 133 -12.50 2.75 7.90
C GLU A 133 -11.23 1.96 7.59
N LEU A 134 -10.83 1.94 6.33
CA LEU A 134 -9.56 1.38 5.90
C LEU A 134 -8.66 2.50 5.38
N GLY A 135 -7.55 2.71 6.06
CA GLY A 135 -6.50 3.63 5.68
C GLY A 135 -5.33 2.94 4.93
N GLY A 136 -4.21 3.65 4.82
CA GLY A 136 -2.97 3.12 4.25
C GLY A 136 -2.36 2.00 5.10
N GLU A 137 -2.23 2.24 6.41
CA GLU A 137 -1.67 1.28 7.38
C GLU A 137 -2.62 1.02 8.55
N ASP A 138 -3.67 1.81 8.70
CA ASP A 138 -4.66 1.71 9.74
C ASP A 138 -5.95 1.07 9.22
N ALA A 139 -6.55 0.24 10.05
CA ALA A 139 -7.91 -0.26 9.89
C ALA A 139 -8.67 0.02 11.18
N LYS A 140 -9.86 0.59 11.10
CA LYS A 140 -10.65 1.01 12.26
C LYS A 140 -12.09 0.55 12.14
N ILE A 141 -12.69 0.19 13.28
CA ILE A 141 -14.13 0.04 13.43
C ILE A 141 -14.57 1.01 14.53
N ILE A 142 -15.52 1.87 14.21
CA ILE A 142 -16.06 2.88 15.13
C ILE A 142 -17.53 2.54 15.37
N TYR A 143 -17.90 2.33 16.62
CA TYR A 143 -19.27 2.07 17.05
C TYR A 143 -19.87 3.33 17.69
N PHE A 144 -21.11 3.63 17.31
CA PHE A 144 -21.91 4.74 17.85
C PHE A 144 -23.07 4.15 18.64
N GLU A 145 -22.94 4.07 19.95
CA GLU A 145 -23.94 3.45 20.83
C GLU A 145 -24.31 4.36 21.99
N GLY A 146 -25.58 4.73 22.10
CA GLY A 146 -26.08 5.50 23.24
C GLY A 146 -25.38 6.85 23.48
N GLY A 147 -24.89 7.49 22.41
CA GLY A 147 -24.14 8.74 22.49
C GLY A 147 -22.65 8.57 22.80
N ASN A 148 -22.18 7.35 22.96
CA ASN A 148 -20.77 7.04 23.14
C ASN A 148 -20.12 6.61 21.81
N ILE A 149 -18.83 6.91 21.68
CA ILE A 149 -18.00 6.51 20.53
C ILE A 149 -16.97 5.50 21.05
N GLU A 150 -17.00 4.28 20.52
CA GLU A 150 -16.00 3.26 20.78
C GLU A 150 -15.22 2.99 19.50
N GLN A 151 -13.93 3.28 19.50
CA GLN A 151 -13.04 2.98 18.38
C GLN A 151 -12.18 1.76 18.68
N ARG A 152 -12.07 0.87 17.71
CA ARG A 152 -11.11 -0.22 17.69
C ARG A 152 -10.23 -0.07 16.45
N MET A 153 -8.94 -0.25 16.61
CA MET A 153 -7.95 -0.05 15.57
C MET A 153 -6.94 -1.20 15.60
N ASN A 154 -6.38 -1.54 14.43
CA ASN A 154 -5.29 -2.49 14.37
C ASN A 154 -4.07 -1.97 15.15
N GLY A 155 -3.30 -2.90 15.70
CA GLY A 155 -2.04 -2.56 16.35
C GLY A 155 -0.91 -2.34 15.33
N ILE A 156 0.24 -2.96 15.56
CA ILE A 156 1.45 -2.78 14.73
C ILE A 156 1.33 -3.42 13.33
N CYS A 157 0.39 -4.36 13.14
CA CYS A 157 0.27 -5.11 11.89
C CYS A 157 -0.63 -4.39 10.90
N ALA A 158 -0.08 -4.02 9.74
CA ALA A 158 -0.84 -3.43 8.62
C ALA A 158 -1.67 -4.45 7.82
N GLY A 159 -1.83 -5.69 8.29
CA GLY A 159 -2.71 -6.68 7.68
C GLY A 159 -4.16 -6.18 7.61
N GLY A 160 -4.77 -6.27 6.44
CA GLY A 160 -6.13 -5.76 6.21
C GLY A 160 -6.21 -4.27 5.87
N THR A 161 -5.13 -3.64 5.49
CA THR A 161 -5.04 -2.21 5.14
C THR A 161 -4.63 -1.98 3.68
N GLY A 162 -4.56 -0.72 3.25
CA GLY A 162 -4.11 -0.36 1.90
C GLY A 162 -2.72 -0.86 1.57
N SER A 163 -1.76 -0.76 2.50
CA SER A 163 -0.40 -1.26 2.30
C SER A 163 -0.35 -2.78 2.11
N PHE A 164 -1.20 -3.54 2.79
CA PHE A 164 -1.34 -4.96 2.55
C PHE A 164 -1.84 -5.23 1.13
N ILE A 165 -2.87 -4.49 0.68
CA ILE A 165 -3.42 -4.62 -0.68
C ILE A 165 -2.34 -4.31 -1.72
N ASP A 166 -1.57 -3.23 -1.55
CA ASP A 166 -0.48 -2.84 -2.45
C ASP A 166 0.62 -3.92 -2.53
N GLN A 167 0.98 -4.55 -1.39
CA GLN A 167 1.94 -5.65 -1.36
C GLN A 167 1.43 -6.87 -2.11
N MET A 168 0.15 -7.23 -1.96
CA MET A 168 -0.44 -8.36 -2.68
C MET A 168 -0.61 -8.06 -4.17
N ALA A 169 -0.92 -6.82 -4.52
CA ALA A 169 -0.96 -6.36 -5.91
C ALA A 169 0.41 -6.51 -6.59
N SER A 170 1.47 -6.08 -5.92
CA SER A 170 2.85 -6.24 -6.41
C SER A 170 3.22 -7.71 -6.63
N LEU A 171 2.78 -8.62 -5.76
CA LEU A 171 3.01 -10.06 -5.91
C LEU A 171 2.34 -10.61 -7.19
N LEU A 172 1.15 -10.09 -7.54
CA LEU A 172 0.43 -10.45 -8.76
C LEU A 172 0.84 -9.60 -9.98
N GLN A 173 1.87 -8.75 -9.86
CA GLN A 173 2.34 -7.85 -10.91
C GLN A 173 1.23 -6.93 -11.43
N THR A 174 0.59 -6.24 -10.52
CA THR A 174 -0.46 -5.26 -10.79
C THR A 174 -0.47 -4.20 -9.67
N ASP A 175 -1.41 -3.28 -9.69
CA ASP A 175 -1.71 -2.34 -8.63
C ASP A 175 -3.07 -2.65 -7.96
N ALA A 176 -3.46 -1.85 -6.96
CA ALA A 176 -4.72 -2.03 -6.25
C ALA A 176 -5.94 -1.93 -7.20
N THR A 177 -5.88 -1.04 -8.19
CA THR A 177 -6.93 -0.90 -9.22
C THR A 177 -7.03 -2.15 -10.08
N GLY A 178 -5.88 -2.69 -10.51
CA GLY A 178 -5.83 -3.94 -11.27
C GLY A 178 -6.34 -5.15 -10.48
N LEU A 179 -6.04 -5.23 -9.16
CA LEU A 179 -6.67 -6.24 -8.30
C LEU A 179 -8.19 -6.13 -8.29
N ASN A 180 -8.71 -4.90 -8.19
CA ASN A 180 -10.15 -4.67 -8.22
C ASN A 180 -10.78 -5.12 -9.54
N GLU A 181 -10.14 -4.83 -10.67
CA GLU A 181 -10.63 -5.26 -11.99
C GLU A 181 -10.60 -6.79 -12.15
N TYR A 182 -9.52 -7.46 -11.70
CA TYR A 182 -9.46 -8.92 -11.71
C TYR A 182 -10.55 -9.54 -10.84
N ALA A 183 -10.76 -9.01 -9.63
CA ALA A 183 -11.72 -9.55 -8.68
C ALA A 183 -13.17 -9.56 -9.19
N LYS A 184 -13.53 -8.73 -10.18
CA LYS A 184 -14.88 -8.73 -10.79
C LYS A 184 -15.25 -10.05 -11.45
N ASN A 185 -14.27 -10.84 -11.89
CA ASN A 185 -14.48 -12.04 -12.71
C ASN A 185 -14.10 -13.34 -12.00
N TYR A 186 -13.96 -13.31 -10.67
CA TYR A 186 -13.59 -14.51 -9.89
C TYR A 186 -14.64 -15.60 -9.98
N LYS A 187 -14.19 -16.85 -9.86
CA LYS A 187 -15.03 -18.06 -9.86
C LYS A 187 -14.92 -18.83 -8.56
N ALA A 188 -13.79 -18.73 -7.87
CA ALA A 188 -13.51 -19.42 -6.62
C ALA A 188 -12.78 -18.51 -5.64
N LEU A 189 -12.95 -18.78 -4.34
CA LEU A 189 -12.22 -18.12 -3.26
C LEU A 189 -11.32 -19.14 -2.58
N TYR A 190 -10.04 -18.82 -2.47
CA TYR A 190 -9.06 -19.62 -1.74
C TYR A 190 -8.95 -19.14 -0.29
N PRO A 191 -8.74 -20.05 0.67
CA PRO A 191 -8.44 -19.66 2.04
C PRO A 191 -7.03 -19.05 2.11
N ILE A 192 -6.97 -17.76 2.41
CA ILE A 192 -5.72 -17.01 2.63
C ILE A 192 -5.71 -16.57 4.08
N ALA A 193 -4.56 -16.76 4.78
CA ALA A 193 -4.42 -16.36 6.17
C ALA A 193 -4.63 -14.85 6.34
N ALA A 194 -5.66 -14.51 7.09
CA ALA A 194 -6.06 -13.14 7.37
C ALA A 194 -5.32 -12.60 8.61
N ARG A 195 -3.97 -12.61 8.63
CA ARG A 195 -3.19 -12.14 9.77
C ARG A 195 -2.14 -11.12 9.37
N CYS A 196 -1.07 -11.55 8.73
CA CYS A 196 0.00 -10.64 8.34
C CYS A 196 0.39 -10.88 6.89
N GLY A 197 0.94 -9.85 6.22
CA GLY A 197 1.29 -9.94 4.80
C GLY A 197 2.30 -11.05 4.49
N VAL A 198 3.17 -11.40 5.44
CA VAL A 198 4.12 -12.51 5.27
C VAL A 198 3.39 -13.85 5.15
N PHE A 199 2.48 -14.15 6.09
CA PHE A 199 1.69 -15.38 6.03
C PHE A 199 0.76 -15.43 4.83
N ALA A 200 0.14 -14.31 4.47
CA ALA A 200 -0.67 -14.24 3.26
C ALA A 200 0.15 -14.57 2.00
N LYS A 201 1.41 -14.08 1.91
CA LYS A 201 2.31 -14.43 0.81
C LYS A 201 2.62 -15.92 0.76
N THR A 202 2.84 -16.55 1.92
CA THR A 202 3.11 -18.00 1.98
C THR A 202 1.91 -18.84 1.56
N ASP A 203 0.68 -18.35 1.68
CA ASP A 203 -0.52 -19.01 1.19
C ASP A 203 -0.74 -18.75 -0.31
N ILE A 204 -0.51 -17.53 -0.76
CA ILE A 204 -0.75 -17.13 -2.16
C ILE A 204 0.27 -17.75 -3.12
N GLN A 205 1.52 -17.84 -2.71
CA GLN A 205 2.58 -18.29 -3.61
C GLN A 205 2.41 -19.72 -4.12
N PRO A 206 2.06 -20.72 -3.28
CA PRO A 206 1.72 -22.06 -3.78
C PRO A 206 0.57 -22.03 -4.78
N LEU A 207 -0.49 -21.26 -4.50
CA LEU A 207 -1.63 -21.12 -5.40
C LEU A 207 -1.24 -20.58 -6.78
N ILE A 208 -0.34 -19.59 -6.83
CA ILE A 208 0.23 -19.08 -8.10
C ILE A 208 0.96 -20.20 -8.84
N ASN A 209 1.77 -20.97 -8.13
CA ASN A 209 2.58 -22.06 -8.68
C ASN A 209 1.70 -23.22 -9.17
N GLU A 210 0.56 -23.44 -8.53
CA GLU A 210 -0.46 -24.43 -8.92
C GLU A 210 -1.38 -23.94 -10.05
N GLY A 211 -1.21 -22.69 -10.50
CA GLY A 211 -1.93 -22.15 -11.65
C GLY A 211 -3.26 -21.49 -11.32
N ALA A 212 -3.48 -21.07 -10.07
CA ALA A 212 -4.64 -20.26 -9.69
C ALA A 212 -4.69 -18.96 -10.53
N THR A 213 -5.90 -18.55 -10.90
CA THR A 213 -6.09 -17.36 -11.73
C THR A 213 -5.90 -16.08 -10.96
N LYS A 214 -5.50 -14.99 -11.62
CA LYS A 214 -5.39 -13.68 -10.97
C LYS A 214 -6.73 -13.18 -10.45
N GLU A 215 -7.81 -13.51 -11.14
CA GLU A 215 -9.19 -13.19 -10.79
C GLU A 215 -9.56 -13.81 -9.42
N ASP A 216 -9.34 -15.10 -9.27
CA ASP A 216 -9.64 -15.84 -8.03
C ASP A 216 -8.74 -15.40 -6.88
N LEU A 217 -7.44 -15.18 -7.16
CA LEU A 217 -6.48 -14.70 -6.16
C LEU A 217 -6.82 -13.29 -5.67
N SER A 218 -7.21 -12.38 -6.58
CA SER A 218 -7.57 -11.00 -6.22
C SER A 218 -8.80 -10.95 -5.32
N ALA A 219 -9.85 -11.71 -5.66
CA ALA A 219 -11.05 -11.82 -4.82
C ALA A 219 -10.73 -12.48 -3.46
N SER A 220 -9.83 -13.47 -3.44
CA SER A 220 -9.39 -14.14 -2.21
C SER A 220 -8.59 -13.22 -1.30
N ILE A 221 -7.73 -12.35 -1.86
CA ILE A 221 -7.00 -11.31 -1.15
C ILE A 221 -7.98 -10.32 -0.50
N PHE A 222 -8.98 -9.84 -1.23
CA PHE A 222 -10.00 -8.96 -0.66
C PHE A 222 -10.81 -9.64 0.44
N GLN A 223 -11.15 -10.92 0.27
CA GLN A 223 -11.81 -11.67 1.34
C GLN A 223 -10.92 -11.83 2.58
N ALA A 224 -9.61 -11.98 2.41
CA ALA A 224 -8.66 -12.02 3.53
C ALA A 224 -8.62 -10.68 4.28
N VAL A 225 -8.64 -9.54 3.56
CA VAL A 225 -8.75 -8.19 4.16
C VAL A 225 -10.01 -8.07 5.00
N VAL A 226 -11.16 -8.48 4.45
CA VAL A 226 -12.46 -8.47 5.15
C VAL A 226 -12.40 -9.31 6.42
N ASN A 227 -11.91 -10.54 6.32
CA ASN A 227 -11.80 -11.46 7.45
C ASN A 227 -10.87 -10.90 8.53
N GLN A 228 -9.75 -10.32 8.14
CA GLN A 228 -8.79 -9.69 9.06
C GLN A 228 -9.42 -8.52 9.81
N THR A 229 -10.11 -7.62 9.09
CA THR A 229 -10.75 -6.46 9.69
C THR A 229 -11.85 -6.89 10.66
N ILE A 230 -12.74 -7.78 10.25
CA ILE A 230 -13.87 -8.22 11.10
C ILE A 230 -13.35 -9.01 12.30
N SER A 231 -12.54 -10.05 12.10
CA SER A 231 -12.09 -10.92 13.19
C SER A 231 -11.10 -10.24 14.13
N GLY A 232 -10.19 -9.43 13.56
CA GLY A 232 -9.13 -8.75 14.31
C GLY A 232 -9.60 -7.54 15.10
N LEU A 233 -10.56 -6.78 14.59
CA LEU A 233 -11.01 -5.53 15.23
C LEU A 233 -12.34 -5.68 15.96
N ALA A 234 -13.33 -6.34 15.37
CA ALA A 234 -14.61 -6.50 16.05
C ALA A 234 -14.51 -7.41 17.28
N CYS A 235 -13.58 -8.39 17.27
CA CYS A 235 -13.34 -9.29 18.41
C CYS A 235 -14.64 -9.84 19.02
N GLY A 236 -15.57 -10.28 18.16
CA GLY A 236 -16.87 -10.82 18.55
C GLY A 236 -17.97 -9.77 18.83
N LYS A 237 -17.68 -8.47 18.85
CA LYS A 237 -18.71 -7.43 18.91
C LYS A 237 -19.46 -7.40 17.57
N PRO A 238 -20.80 -7.47 17.55
CA PRO A 238 -21.56 -7.47 16.32
C PRO A 238 -21.38 -6.19 15.51
N ILE A 239 -21.16 -6.29 14.21
CA ILE A 239 -21.26 -5.18 13.25
C ILE A 239 -22.64 -5.27 12.64
N ARG A 240 -23.55 -4.39 13.01
CA ARG A 240 -24.94 -4.39 12.59
C ARG A 240 -25.54 -2.99 12.64
N GLY A 241 -26.75 -2.84 12.09
CA GLY A 241 -27.38 -1.54 11.88
C GLY A 241 -26.85 -0.89 10.61
N HIS A 242 -26.84 0.43 10.56
CA HIS A 242 -26.35 1.18 9.42
C HIS A 242 -24.82 1.27 9.45
N VAL A 243 -24.18 0.62 8.49
CA VAL A 243 -22.72 0.50 8.41
C VAL A 243 -22.15 1.43 7.35
N ALA A 244 -21.33 2.39 7.76
CA ALA A 244 -20.66 3.32 6.87
C ALA A 244 -19.28 2.79 6.47
N PHE A 245 -18.96 2.87 5.17
CA PHE A 245 -17.66 2.46 4.60
C PHE A 245 -16.82 3.68 4.25
N LEU A 246 -15.65 3.81 4.91
CA LEU A 246 -14.78 4.99 4.84
C LEU A 246 -13.35 4.62 4.47
N GLY A 247 -12.58 5.63 4.07
CA GLY A 247 -11.17 5.50 3.72
C GLY A 247 -10.91 5.13 2.27
N GLY A 248 -9.67 5.37 1.81
CA GLY A 248 -9.28 5.20 0.41
C GLY A 248 -9.57 3.81 -0.16
N PRO A 249 -9.13 2.71 0.47
CA PRO A 249 -9.41 1.37 -0.03
C PRO A 249 -10.89 1.08 -0.25
N LEU A 250 -11.77 1.46 0.68
CA LEU A 250 -13.22 1.23 0.55
C LEU A 250 -13.91 2.21 -0.40
N HIS A 251 -13.32 3.38 -0.65
CA HIS A 251 -13.80 4.32 -1.65
C HIS A 251 -13.50 3.86 -3.07
N PHE A 252 -12.22 3.51 -3.36
CA PHE A 252 -11.76 3.23 -4.71
C PHE A 252 -11.93 1.77 -5.15
N LEU A 253 -11.98 0.80 -4.23
CA LEU A 253 -12.04 -0.62 -4.54
C LEU A 253 -13.45 -1.18 -4.32
N SER A 254 -14.26 -1.18 -5.38
CA SER A 254 -15.66 -1.61 -5.34
C SER A 254 -15.80 -3.07 -4.90
N GLU A 255 -14.91 -3.96 -5.36
CA GLU A 255 -14.97 -5.39 -5.06
C GLU A 255 -14.59 -5.69 -3.62
N LEU A 256 -13.67 -4.92 -3.02
CA LEU A 256 -13.37 -4.98 -1.60
C LEU A 256 -14.59 -4.61 -0.76
N LYS A 257 -15.26 -3.51 -1.09
CA LYS A 257 -16.49 -3.08 -0.43
C LYS A 257 -17.61 -4.12 -0.57
N THR A 258 -17.79 -4.65 -1.78
CA THR A 258 -18.75 -5.74 -2.04
C THR A 258 -18.45 -6.98 -1.20
N ALA A 259 -17.17 -7.32 -1.00
CA ALA A 259 -16.79 -8.43 -0.13
C ALA A 259 -17.17 -8.18 1.35
N PHE A 260 -17.06 -6.95 1.85
CA PHE A 260 -17.56 -6.57 3.20
C PHE A 260 -19.08 -6.70 3.28
N ILE A 261 -19.82 -6.11 2.34
CA ILE A 261 -21.29 -6.14 2.31
C ILE A 261 -21.79 -7.57 2.29
N ARG A 262 -21.23 -8.43 1.44
CA ARG A 262 -21.52 -9.85 1.37
C ARG A 262 -21.25 -10.60 2.68
N THR A 263 -20.09 -10.36 3.29
CA THR A 263 -19.66 -11.06 4.51
C THR A 263 -20.49 -10.66 5.71
N LEU A 264 -20.83 -9.38 5.83
CA LEU A 264 -21.67 -8.83 6.88
C LEU A 264 -23.17 -9.03 6.62
N LYS A 265 -23.53 -9.50 5.41
CA LYS A 265 -24.93 -9.72 4.95
C LYS A 265 -25.77 -8.44 5.06
N LEU A 266 -25.18 -7.31 4.67
CA LEU A 266 -25.87 -6.02 4.66
C LEU A 266 -26.74 -5.92 3.40
N ASP A 267 -27.88 -5.30 3.54
CA ASP A 267 -28.71 -4.84 2.43
C ASP A 267 -28.45 -3.36 2.09
N ASP A 268 -29.17 -2.84 1.10
CA ASP A 268 -28.99 -1.46 0.64
C ASP A 268 -29.39 -0.43 1.71
N GLU A 269 -30.38 -0.72 2.57
CA GLU A 269 -30.83 0.16 3.63
C GLU A 269 -29.79 0.31 4.73
N HIS A 270 -29.09 -0.79 5.06
CA HIS A 270 -28.07 -0.81 6.10
C HIS A 270 -26.65 -0.51 5.59
N THR A 271 -26.49 -0.24 4.29
CA THR A 271 -25.21 0.06 3.68
C THR A 271 -25.08 1.56 3.41
N ILE A 272 -24.15 2.23 4.10
CA ILE A 272 -23.86 3.65 3.89
C ILE A 272 -22.54 3.79 3.14
N VAL A 273 -22.60 4.37 1.94
CA VAL A 273 -21.43 4.71 1.15
C VAL A 273 -21.47 6.21 0.87
N PRO A 274 -20.93 7.03 1.78
CA PRO A 274 -20.97 8.47 1.59
C PRO A 274 -20.16 8.92 0.39
N GLU A 275 -20.63 9.96 -0.28
CA GLU A 275 -19.79 10.69 -1.24
C GLU A 275 -18.55 11.23 -0.51
N ASN A 276 -17.40 11.18 -1.18
CA ASN A 276 -16.11 11.61 -0.59
C ASN A 276 -15.70 10.84 0.69
N SER A 277 -16.12 9.58 0.82
CA SER A 277 -15.84 8.75 2.00
C SER A 277 -14.37 8.63 2.37
N HIS A 278 -13.45 8.85 1.43
CA HIS A 278 -12.00 8.86 1.62
C HIS A 278 -11.45 10.16 2.22
N LEU A 279 -12.28 11.21 2.31
CA LEU A 279 -11.92 12.54 2.80
C LEU A 279 -12.53 12.86 4.17
N PHE A 280 -13.20 11.90 4.82
CA PHE A 280 -13.98 12.17 6.04
C PHE A 280 -13.13 12.70 7.18
N ALA A 281 -11.88 12.26 7.34
CA ALA A 281 -10.97 12.80 8.33
C ALA A 281 -10.61 14.29 8.04
N ALA A 282 -10.33 14.63 6.77
CA ALA A 282 -10.05 16.01 6.38
C ALA A 282 -11.30 16.91 6.52
N ILE A 283 -12.47 16.45 6.04
CA ILE A 283 -13.72 17.18 6.18
C ILE A 283 -14.06 17.43 7.67
N GLY A 284 -13.92 16.38 8.48
CA GLY A 284 -14.19 16.50 9.93
C GLY A 284 -13.19 17.40 10.64
N SER A 285 -11.94 17.45 10.20
CA SER A 285 -10.97 18.43 10.72
C SER A 285 -11.41 19.86 10.39
N ALA A 286 -11.84 20.12 9.15
CA ALA A 286 -12.36 21.42 8.75
C ALA A 286 -13.60 21.81 9.59
N LEU A 287 -14.52 20.85 9.85
CA LEU A 287 -15.69 21.08 10.71
C LEU A 287 -15.34 21.34 12.18
N ASN A 288 -14.17 20.91 12.66
CA ASN A 288 -13.65 21.18 14.00
C ASN A 288 -12.82 22.46 14.10
N ALA A 289 -12.66 23.19 12.99
CA ALA A 289 -11.88 24.42 12.98
C ALA A 289 -12.50 25.49 13.89
N LYS A 290 -11.64 26.17 14.66
CA LYS A 290 -12.01 27.29 15.51
C LYS A 290 -11.58 28.59 14.84
N GLU A 291 -12.33 29.66 15.05
CA GLU A 291 -12.02 30.97 14.48
C GLU A 291 -10.76 31.66 15.06
N ASP A 292 -10.14 31.05 16.08
CA ASP A 292 -9.04 31.62 16.83
C ASP A 292 -7.73 31.71 16.03
N VAL A 293 -7.54 30.80 15.04
CA VAL A 293 -6.35 30.73 14.18
C VAL A 293 -6.75 31.01 12.75
N LYS A 294 -6.22 32.07 12.19
CA LYS A 294 -6.43 32.45 10.78
C LYS A 294 -5.10 32.59 10.07
N VAL A 295 -4.95 31.92 8.95
CA VAL A 295 -3.74 31.90 8.12
C VAL A 295 -4.14 32.01 6.66
N SER A 296 -3.41 32.80 5.87
CA SER A 296 -3.63 32.83 4.43
C SER A 296 -3.02 31.62 3.75
N LEU A 297 -3.52 31.23 2.58
CA LEU A 297 -2.97 30.10 1.81
C LEU A 297 -1.48 30.33 1.48
N ILE A 298 -1.09 31.56 1.14
CA ILE A 298 0.30 31.91 0.87
C ILE A 298 1.16 31.74 2.11
N GLU A 299 0.73 32.27 3.24
CA GLU A 299 1.45 32.16 4.50
C GLU A 299 1.64 30.70 4.93
N LEU A 300 0.60 29.85 4.79
CA LEU A 300 0.69 28.43 5.12
C LEU A 300 1.70 27.70 4.23
N LYS A 301 1.74 27.99 2.94
CA LYS A 301 2.75 27.48 2.00
C LYS A 301 4.16 27.94 2.36
N ASP A 302 4.33 29.20 2.76
CA ASP A 302 5.64 29.73 3.17
C ASP A 302 6.14 29.07 4.46
N ARG A 303 5.28 28.80 5.42
CA ARG A 303 5.62 28.02 6.63
C ARG A 303 6.09 26.60 6.30
N LEU A 304 5.50 25.93 5.29
CA LEU A 304 5.90 24.60 4.83
C LEU A 304 7.28 24.58 4.16
N ARG A 305 7.74 25.69 3.55
CA ARG A 305 9.06 25.77 2.91
C ARG A 305 10.23 25.79 3.91
N HIS A 306 9.98 26.11 5.16
CA HIS A 306 10.99 26.05 6.19
C HIS A 306 11.20 24.58 6.63
N SER A 307 12.45 24.12 6.54
CA SER A 307 12.77 22.72 6.88
C SER A 307 12.36 22.39 8.32
N ILE A 308 11.57 21.34 8.48
CA ILE A 308 11.30 20.79 9.81
C ILE A 308 12.60 20.18 10.34
N LYS A 309 13.15 20.74 11.41
CA LYS A 309 14.18 20.04 12.18
C LYS A 309 13.49 18.90 12.93
N LEU A 310 13.61 17.72 12.37
CA LEU A 310 13.23 16.51 13.11
C LEU A 310 14.30 16.28 14.19
N ASP A 311 13.94 16.44 15.45
CA ASP A 311 14.81 16.14 16.60
C ASP A 311 15.04 14.62 16.81
N PHE A 312 14.65 13.80 15.83
CA PHE A 312 14.83 12.36 15.80
C PHE A 312 15.87 11.97 14.76
N GLU A 313 17.13 12.31 15.00
CA GLU A 313 18.18 11.64 14.26
C GLU A 313 18.43 10.27 14.89
N VAL A 314 17.94 9.22 14.21
CA VAL A 314 18.27 7.84 14.56
C VAL A 314 19.78 7.68 14.37
N GLU A 315 20.47 7.08 15.34
CA GLU A 315 21.86 6.67 15.19
C GLU A 315 22.01 5.88 13.88
N ARG A 316 22.75 6.43 12.93
CA ARG A 316 22.97 5.78 11.64
C ARG A 316 24.12 4.81 11.77
N MET A 317 23.95 3.63 11.17
CA MET A 317 25.06 2.71 10.97
C MET A 317 26.09 3.32 10.01
N GLU A 318 27.35 2.95 10.15
CA GLU A 318 28.38 3.30 9.19
C GLU A 318 28.00 2.79 7.78
N PRO A 319 28.33 3.54 6.72
CA PRO A 319 28.07 3.11 5.37
C PRO A 319 28.81 1.81 5.03
N LEU A 320 28.21 0.95 4.22
CA LEU A 320 28.80 -0.34 3.84
C LEU A 320 30.18 -0.19 3.18
N PHE A 321 30.37 0.89 2.44
CA PHE A 321 31.65 1.28 1.84
C PHE A 321 31.95 2.73 2.29
N ALA A 322 33.02 2.91 3.02
CA ALA A 322 33.45 4.24 3.49
C ALA A 322 34.10 5.05 2.37
N THR A 323 34.74 4.36 1.41
CA THR A 323 35.46 4.97 0.29
C THR A 323 35.10 4.28 -1.03
N GLU A 324 35.35 4.95 -2.14
CA GLU A 324 35.22 4.38 -3.48
C GLU A 324 36.17 3.18 -3.67
N GLN A 325 37.33 3.20 -3.03
CA GLN A 325 38.28 2.11 -3.07
C GLN A 325 37.70 0.82 -2.42
N ASP A 326 36.99 0.93 -1.29
CA ASP A 326 36.32 -0.23 -0.67
C ASP A 326 35.32 -0.88 -1.60
N TYR A 327 34.56 -0.04 -2.36
CA TYR A 327 33.62 -0.51 -3.36
C TYR A 327 34.32 -1.19 -4.55
N GLU A 328 35.42 -0.61 -5.05
CA GLU A 328 36.22 -1.21 -6.12
C GLU A 328 36.84 -2.55 -5.71
N GLU A 329 37.35 -2.66 -4.49
CA GLU A 329 37.90 -3.91 -3.95
C GLU A 329 36.83 -4.98 -3.79
N PHE A 330 35.63 -4.61 -3.33
CA PHE A 330 34.48 -5.49 -3.29
C PHE A 330 34.12 -6.00 -4.68
N ASN A 331 33.97 -5.11 -5.66
CA ASN A 331 33.63 -5.48 -7.04
C ASN A 331 34.70 -6.38 -7.69
N LYS A 332 35.96 -6.09 -7.45
CA LYS A 332 37.08 -6.91 -7.92
C LYS A 332 37.03 -8.33 -7.36
N ARG A 333 36.78 -8.45 -6.05
CA ARG A 333 36.60 -9.74 -5.39
C ARG A 333 35.39 -10.50 -5.95
N GLN A 334 34.23 -9.87 -6.04
CA GLN A 334 33.03 -10.51 -6.58
C GLN A 334 33.19 -10.94 -8.02
N SER A 335 33.83 -10.12 -8.85
CA SER A 335 34.03 -10.43 -10.27
C SER A 335 35.07 -11.53 -10.54
N SER A 336 35.82 -11.98 -9.50
CA SER A 336 36.76 -13.12 -9.65
C SER A 336 36.02 -14.47 -9.63
N TYR A 337 34.82 -14.56 -9.07
CA TYR A 337 34.03 -15.78 -9.02
C TYR A 337 33.14 -15.87 -10.27
N LYS A 338 33.58 -16.68 -11.26
CA LYS A 338 32.87 -16.83 -12.53
C LYS A 338 32.62 -18.29 -12.84
N VAL A 339 31.44 -18.55 -13.40
CA VAL A 339 31.09 -19.86 -13.95
C VAL A 339 31.76 -20.03 -15.29
N THR A 340 32.32 -21.24 -15.57
CA THR A 340 32.85 -21.57 -16.89
C THR A 340 31.72 -21.56 -17.92
N THR A 341 31.86 -20.77 -18.97
CA THR A 341 30.85 -20.64 -20.04
C THR A 341 31.36 -21.27 -21.32
N GLY A 342 30.46 -21.96 -22.04
CA GLY A 342 30.70 -22.50 -23.37
C GLY A 342 29.93 -21.72 -24.44
N ASP A 343 30.31 -21.92 -25.71
CA ASP A 343 29.60 -21.34 -26.85
C ASP A 343 28.51 -22.30 -27.37
N LEU A 344 27.25 -21.98 -27.09
CA LEU A 344 26.13 -22.80 -27.55
C LEU A 344 26.08 -22.92 -29.07
N ALA A 345 26.42 -21.87 -29.83
CA ALA A 345 26.31 -21.87 -31.28
C ALA A 345 27.22 -22.91 -31.97
N SER A 346 28.36 -23.18 -31.36
CA SER A 346 29.34 -24.16 -31.85
C SER A 346 29.26 -25.53 -31.16
N TYR A 347 28.40 -25.66 -30.12
CA TYR A 347 28.34 -26.87 -29.30
C TYR A 347 27.85 -28.11 -30.06
N LYS A 348 28.40 -29.25 -29.70
CA LYS A 348 28.05 -30.56 -30.27
C LYS A 348 28.02 -31.60 -29.15
N GLY A 349 27.02 -32.47 -29.15
CA GLY A 349 26.86 -33.51 -28.13
C GLY A 349 25.66 -33.30 -27.24
N ASN A 350 25.65 -34.01 -26.12
CA ASN A 350 24.56 -33.92 -25.17
C ASN A 350 24.70 -32.67 -24.29
N CYS A 351 23.58 -32.07 -23.96
CA CYS A 351 23.49 -31.02 -22.97
C CYS A 351 22.30 -31.32 -22.02
N TYR A 352 22.29 -30.68 -20.87
CA TYR A 352 21.39 -30.92 -19.79
C TYR A 352 20.64 -29.64 -19.45
N LEU A 353 19.31 -29.73 -19.32
CA LEU A 353 18.44 -28.60 -19.05
C LEU A 353 18.01 -28.61 -17.61
N GLY A 354 18.30 -27.55 -16.88
CA GLY A 354 17.80 -27.29 -15.54
C GLY A 354 16.81 -26.09 -15.54
N ILE A 355 15.68 -26.23 -14.87
CA ILE A 355 14.68 -25.15 -14.70
C ILE A 355 14.40 -24.99 -13.21
N ASP A 356 14.79 -23.85 -12.65
CA ASP A 356 14.37 -23.43 -11.31
C ASP A 356 13.15 -22.52 -11.43
N ALA A 357 11.99 -23.05 -11.08
CA ALA A 357 10.73 -22.30 -11.02
C ALA A 357 10.49 -21.80 -9.60
N GLY A 358 11.21 -20.75 -9.22
CA GLY A 358 11.10 -20.13 -7.90
C GLY A 358 9.80 -19.37 -7.73
N SER A 359 9.59 -18.84 -6.54
CA SER A 359 8.37 -18.10 -6.15
C SER A 359 8.15 -16.81 -6.97
N THR A 360 9.20 -16.05 -7.22
CA THR A 360 9.13 -14.76 -7.93
C THR A 360 9.77 -14.78 -9.30
N THR A 361 10.74 -15.65 -9.51
CA THR A 361 11.56 -15.71 -10.73
C THR A 361 11.70 -17.13 -11.23
N THR A 362 11.82 -17.28 -12.55
CA THR A 362 12.23 -18.53 -13.18
C THR A 362 13.64 -18.37 -13.76
N LYS A 363 14.51 -19.36 -13.49
CA LYS A 363 15.84 -19.46 -14.07
C LYS A 363 15.92 -20.74 -14.89
N THR A 364 16.64 -20.67 -16.00
CA THR A 364 16.89 -21.84 -16.84
C THR A 364 18.37 -21.86 -17.20
N ALA A 365 18.99 -23.03 -17.05
CA ALA A 365 20.36 -23.27 -17.41
C ALA A 365 20.45 -24.43 -18.38
N LEU A 366 21.26 -24.28 -19.43
CA LEU A 366 21.65 -25.37 -20.31
C LEU A 366 23.15 -25.61 -20.10
N VAL A 367 23.49 -26.81 -19.67
CA VAL A 367 24.87 -27.19 -19.28
C VAL A 367 25.41 -28.26 -20.23
N GLY A 368 26.66 -28.13 -20.66
CA GLY A 368 27.35 -29.12 -21.48
C GLY A 368 27.82 -30.33 -20.66
N GLU A 369 28.27 -31.39 -21.36
CA GLU A 369 28.81 -32.59 -20.71
C GLU A 369 30.08 -32.31 -19.89
N ASP A 370 30.79 -31.24 -20.19
CA ASP A 370 31.98 -30.76 -19.48
C ASP A 370 31.64 -29.84 -18.28
N GLY A 371 30.37 -29.65 -17.98
CA GLY A 371 29.88 -28.74 -16.92
C GLY A 371 29.86 -27.25 -17.29
N SER A 372 30.24 -26.90 -18.55
CA SER A 372 30.19 -25.50 -19.00
C SER A 372 28.75 -25.01 -19.18
N LEU A 373 28.46 -23.76 -18.74
CA LEU A 373 27.17 -23.11 -18.93
C LEU A 373 27.06 -22.62 -20.39
N LEU A 374 26.23 -23.30 -21.18
CA LEU A 374 25.98 -22.99 -22.58
C LEU A 374 24.95 -21.89 -22.81
N TYR A 375 23.95 -21.81 -21.91
CA TYR A 375 22.88 -20.82 -21.95
C TYR A 375 22.33 -20.61 -20.58
N SER A 376 22.01 -19.38 -20.26
CA SER A 376 21.31 -19.01 -19.03
C SER A 376 20.15 -18.04 -19.31
N PHE A 377 19.11 -18.19 -18.55
CA PHE A 377 17.93 -17.34 -18.57
C PHE A 377 17.52 -17.01 -17.14
N TYR A 378 17.16 -15.75 -16.90
CA TYR A 378 16.64 -15.28 -15.62
C TYR A 378 15.55 -14.26 -15.89
N SER A 379 14.35 -14.49 -15.37
CA SER A 379 13.25 -13.56 -15.56
C SER A 379 12.25 -13.64 -14.41
N ASN A 380 11.57 -12.52 -14.15
CA ASN A 380 10.43 -12.48 -13.25
C ASN A 380 9.27 -13.31 -13.84
N ASN A 381 8.54 -14.01 -12.96
CA ASN A 381 7.42 -14.88 -13.31
C ASN A 381 6.18 -14.13 -13.78
N ASN A 382 6.05 -12.85 -13.41
CA ASN A 382 4.86 -12.04 -13.70
C ASN A 382 3.55 -12.77 -13.32
N GLY A 383 3.57 -13.51 -12.20
CA GLY A 383 2.45 -14.31 -11.71
C GLY A 383 2.20 -15.61 -12.50
N SER A 384 3.12 -16.06 -13.38
CA SER A 384 2.99 -17.31 -14.11
C SER A 384 4.36 -17.96 -14.41
N PRO A 385 4.90 -18.81 -13.50
CA PRO A 385 6.16 -19.50 -13.71
C PRO A 385 6.16 -20.38 -14.96
N LEU A 386 5.03 -21.05 -15.24
CA LEU A 386 4.90 -21.91 -16.42
C LEU A 386 5.08 -21.15 -17.74
N LYS A 387 4.45 -19.98 -17.90
CA LYS A 387 4.61 -19.17 -19.11
C LYS A 387 6.06 -18.69 -19.28
N THR A 388 6.71 -18.36 -18.17
CA THR A 388 8.10 -17.92 -18.15
C THR A 388 9.04 -19.06 -18.52
N ALA A 389 8.82 -20.28 -17.99
CA ALA A 389 9.56 -21.47 -18.37
C ALA A 389 9.39 -21.83 -19.86
N ILE A 390 8.15 -21.80 -20.37
CA ILE A 390 7.88 -22.04 -21.81
C ILE A 390 8.65 -21.05 -22.68
N ARG A 391 8.66 -19.76 -22.33
CA ARG A 391 9.40 -18.74 -23.05
C ARG A 391 10.91 -19.05 -23.09
N SER A 392 11.49 -19.43 -21.96
CA SER A 392 12.91 -19.76 -21.87
C SER A 392 13.27 -20.96 -22.76
N ILE A 393 12.43 -21.99 -22.78
CA ILE A 393 12.61 -23.16 -23.63
C ILE A 393 12.49 -22.78 -25.11
N GLN A 394 11.53 -21.99 -25.50
CA GLN A 394 11.39 -21.49 -26.87
C GLN A 394 12.63 -20.73 -27.32
N GLU A 395 13.20 -19.88 -26.45
CA GLU A 395 14.45 -19.18 -26.73
C GLU A 395 15.62 -20.16 -26.93
N ILE A 396 15.72 -21.19 -26.08
CA ILE A 396 16.75 -22.25 -26.24
C ILE A 396 16.61 -22.93 -27.61
N TYR A 397 15.40 -23.36 -27.98
CA TYR A 397 15.19 -24.06 -29.27
C TYR A 397 15.53 -23.20 -30.49
N THR A 398 15.37 -21.88 -30.41
CA THR A 398 15.78 -20.98 -31.50
C THR A 398 17.31 -20.90 -31.66
N LYS A 399 18.07 -21.16 -30.60
CA LYS A 399 19.54 -21.05 -30.54
C LYS A 399 20.24 -22.39 -30.58
N LEU A 400 19.56 -23.50 -30.30
CA LEU A 400 20.13 -24.84 -30.18
C LEU A 400 20.61 -25.33 -31.55
N PRO A 401 21.92 -25.62 -31.73
CA PRO A 401 22.40 -26.10 -32.99
C PRO A 401 21.96 -27.55 -33.25
N LYS A 402 21.81 -27.93 -34.55
CA LYS A 402 21.36 -29.28 -34.94
C LYS A 402 22.21 -30.43 -34.42
N LYS A 403 23.47 -30.16 -34.01
CA LYS A 403 24.42 -31.15 -33.49
C LYS A 403 24.38 -31.26 -31.96
N ALA A 404 23.64 -30.40 -31.28
CA ALA A 404 23.43 -30.46 -29.86
C ALA A 404 22.07 -31.14 -29.55
N LYS A 405 22.00 -31.89 -28.46
CA LYS A 405 20.80 -32.60 -28.03
C LYS A 405 20.59 -32.40 -26.53
N ILE A 406 19.44 -31.96 -26.14
CA ILE A 406 19.02 -31.97 -24.72
C ILE A 406 18.80 -33.46 -24.39
N ALA A 407 19.68 -34.02 -23.58
CA ALA A 407 19.67 -35.44 -23.22
C ALA A 407 18.86 -35.73 -21.97
N TYR A 408 18.74 -34.74 -21.08
CA TYR A 408 18.00 -34.84 -19.83
C TYR A 408 17.54 -33.45 -19.37
N ALA A 409 16.35 -33.39 -18.74
CA ALA A 409 15.77 -32.16 -18.30
C ALA A 409 15.16 -32.33 -16.87
N CYS A 410 15.52 -31.41 -15.98
CA CYS A 410 15.08 -31.42 -14.59
C CYS A 410 14.47 -30.08 -14.18
N SER A 411 13.47 -30.11 -13.32
CA SER A 411 12.92 -28.91 -12.67
C SER A 411 13.15 -28.94 -11.16
N THR A 412 13.24 -27.76 -10.56
CA THR A 412 13.33 -27.54 -9.11
C THR A 412 12.58 -26.27 -8.71
N GLY A 413 12.55 -25.95 -7.43
CA GLY A 413 11.87 -24.78 -6.88
C GLY A 413 10.38 -25.03 -6.55
N TYR A 414 9.69 -24.01 -6.09
CA TYR A 414 8.28 -24.11 -5.68
C TYR A 414 7.33 -24.56 -6.80
N GLY A 415 7.65 -24.25 -8.05
CA GLY A 415 6.88 -24.67 -9.22
C GLY A 415 7.34 -25.99 -9.85
N GLU A 416 8.21 -26.75 -9.20
CA GLU A 416 8.85 -27.96 -9.72
C GLU A 416 7.83 -28.94 -10.32
N ALA A 417 6.82 -29.35 -9.53
CA ALA A 417 5.84 -30.34 -9.97
C ALA A 417 4.98 -29.86 -11.15
N LEU A 418 4.59 -28.58 -11.16
CA LEU A 418 3.86 -27.98 -12.27
C LEU A 418 4.68 -27.99 -13.56
N ILE A 419 5.95 -27.56 -13.49
CA ILE A 419 6.84 -27.47 -14.64
C ILE A 419 7.15 -28.88 -15.18
N LYS A 420 7.48 -29.84 -14.31
CA LYS A 420 7.71 -31.23 -14.68
C LYS A 420 6.52 -31.82 -15.42
N ALA A 421 5.32 -31.69 -14.85
CA ALA A 421 4.10 -32.25 -15.44
C ALA A 421 3.72 -31.59 -16.76
N ALA A 422 3.77 -30.25 -16.83
CA ALA A 422 3.36 -29.51 -18.01
C ALA A 422 4.31 -29.64 -19.20
N LEU A 423 5.62 -29.77 -18.94
CA LEU A 423 6.66 -29.83 -19.97
C LEU A 423 7.19 -31.25 -20.20
N LEU A 424 6.66 -32.24 -19.47
CA LEU A 424 7.07 -33.64 -19.53
C LEU A 424 8.58 -33.82 -19.33
N LEU A 425 9.11 -33.15 -18.29
CA LEU A 425 10.53 -33.25 -17.96
C LEU A 425 10.84 -34.63 -17.34
N ASP A 426 12.08 -35.05 -17.46
CA ASP A 426 12.55 -36.35 -16.98
C ASP A 426 12.45 -36.43 -15.44
N GLU A 427 12.82 -35.34 -14.75
CA GLU A 427 12.89 -35.33 -13.29
C GLU A 427 12.44 -34.00 -12.67
N GLY A 428 12.01 -34.04 -11.40
CA GLY A 428 11.86 -32.93 -10.49
C GLY A 428 12.67 -33.21 -9.24
N GLU A 429 13.50 -32.26 -8.83
CA GLU A 429 14.41 -32.42 -7.69
C GLU A 429 14.13 -31.37 -6.61
N VAL A 430 14.31 -31.78 -5.38
CA VAL A 430 14.16 -30.88 -4.22
C VAL A 430 15.20 -29.76 -4.30
N GLU A 431 14.77 -28.53 -4.07
CA GLU A 431 15.61 -27.34 -4.23
C GLU A 431 16.90 -27.37 -3.38
N THR A 432 16.82 -27.84 -2.12
CA THR A 432 18.02 -27.99 -1.25
C THR A 432 19.05 -28.98 -1.81
N VAL A 433 18.58 -30.05 -2.45
CA VAL A 433 19.45 -31.04 -3.09
C VAL A 433 20.10 -30.44 -4.33
N SER A 434 19.33 -29.70 -5.15
CA SER A 434 19.85 -28.99 -6.32
C SER A 434 20.91 -27.95 -5.95
N HIS A 435 20.69 -27.19 -4.86
CA HIS A 435 21.68 -26.23 -4.33
C HIS A 435 22.96 -26.93 -3.89
N TYR A 436 22.83 -28.05 -3.18
CA TYR A 436 23.99 -28.81 -2.73
C TYR A 436 24.84 -29.31 -3.91
N TYR A 437 24.24 -29.97 -4.89
CA TYR A 437 24.96 -30.46 -6.04
C TYR A 437 25.65 -29.35 -6.84
N ALA A 438 24.97 -28.23 -7.02
CA ALA A 438 25.55 -27.08 -7.69
C ALA A 438 26.74 -26.49 -6.91
N ALA A 439 26.59 -26.30 -5.60
CA ALA A 439 27.66 -25.77 -4.76
C ALA A 439 28.86 -26.72 -4.70
N ALA A 440 28.63 -28.01 -4.50
CA ALA A 440 29.70 -29.02 -4.46
C ALA A 440 30.42 -29.20 -5.82
N PHE A 441 29.75 -28.89 -6.93
CA PHE A 441 30.40 -28.88 -8.27
C PHE A 441 31.45 -27.77 -8.37
N PHE A 442 31.19 -26.59 -7.77
CA PHE A 442 32.14 -25.46 -7.78
C PHE A 442 33.16 -25.51 -6.65
N ASP A 443 32.73 -25.99 -5.48
CA ASP A 443 33.55 -26.13 -4.28
C ASP A 443 33.21 -27.45 -3.58
N PRO A 444 33.97 -28.53 -3.86
CA PRO A 444 33.76 -29.84 -3.23
C PRO A 444 33.90 -29.84 -1.68
N GLU A 445 34.55 -28.83 -1.11
CA GLU A 445 34.74 -28.69 0.34
C GLU A 445 33.67 -27.82 0.99
N VAL A 446 32.60 -27.46 0.26
CA VAL A 446 31.49 -26.67 0.83
C VAL A 446 30.86 -27.41 2.02
N ASP A 447 30.72 -26.72 3.15
CA ASP A 447 30.13 -27.24 4.39
C ASP A 447 28.86 -26.50 4.81
N CYS A 448 28.60 -25.32 4.21
CA CYS A 448 27.41 -24.52 4.48
C CYS A 448 27.02 -23.68 3.28
N ILE A 449 25.72 -23.69 2.95
CA ILE A 449 25.15 -22.87 1.89
C ILE A 449 24.13 -21.92 2.49
N LEU A 450 24.27 -20.63 2.24
CA LEU A 450 23.28 -19.61 2.56
C LEU A 450 22.57 -19.21 1.28
N ASP A 451 21.30 -19.63 1.14
CA ASP A 451 20.44 -19.27 0.04
C ASP A 451 19.43 -18.21 0.48
N ILE A 452 19.38 -17.09 -0.25
CA ILE A 452 18.42 -16.00 -0.01
C ILE A 452 17.61 -15.81 -1.28
N GLY A 453 16.40 -16.38 -1.27
CA GLY A 453 15.46 -16.32 -2.36
C GLY A 453 14.55 -15.08 -2.33
N GLY A 454 13.56 -15.06 -3.23
CA GLY A 454 12.61 -13.95 -3.33
C GLY A 454 11.62 -13.85 -2.14
N GLN A 455 11.32 -14.98 -1.49
CA GLN A 455 10.35 -15.06 -0.39
C GLN A 455 10.78 -15.97 0.76
N ASP A 456 11.86 -16.69 0.61
CA ASP A 456 12.40 -17.58 1.62
C ASP A 456 13.92 -17.43 1.73
N MET A 457 14.46 -17.95 2.81
CA MET A 457 15.88 -18.09 3.00
C MET A 457 16.18 -19.45 3.63
N LYS A 458 17.30 -20.05 3.25
CA LYS A 458 17.73 -21.34 3.73
C LYS A 458 19.19 -21.28 4.19
N CYS A 459 19.47 -21.97 5.27
CA CYS A 459 20.82 -22.31 5.69
C CYS A 459 20.95 -23.83 5.59
N ILE A 460 21.72 -24.31 4.63
CA ILE A 460 21.94 -25.74 4.38
C ILE A 460 23.31 -26.08 4.92
N LYS A 461 23.32 -26.86 5.99
CA LYS A 461 24.55 -27.42 6.55
C LYS A 461 24.79 -28.79 5.93
N ILE A 462 25.99 -29.01 5.44
CA ILE A 462 26.43 -30.26 4.76
C ILE A 462 27.12 -31.17 5.76
#